data_ef4f7ae01eb85f93b82823bc399f6486
#
_entry.id   ef4f7ae01eb85f93b82823bc399f6486
#
_cell.length_a   1.000
_cell.length_b   1.000
_cell.length_c   1.000
_cell.angle_alpha   90.00
_cell.angle_beta   90.00
_cell.angle_gamma   90.00
#
_symmetry.space_group_name_H-M   'P 1'
#
loop_
_entity.id
_entity.type
_entity.pdbx_description
1 polymer ?
#
loop_
_entity_poly.entity_id
_entity_poly.type
_entity_poly.pdbx_seq_one_letter_code
_entity_poly.pdbx_strand_id
1 'polypeptide(L)'
;MENITNIHKPTIDELLELRKYKPDYIPNKDNVILRIGGKVVGASMNYIIFGGLPKAGKSSYLNSCIASAFVPYDIFTMKINLPENRRKICLFDTESSDYDYYNRIESIKRFAELENLPNWFNSFQVREDGTGTIRRMVERYLELNPDCSVLVLDGLLDLIINYNDEKESSMLTKWLKKITKVHDILIISVLHFNKSNDHTTGVIGSHSDRFAQSTLDIKKDKDNNTYVMSSRFMRSDSDFEPITLMNFSGNLQQVANDSVKPKSKKASDLDLIESQRLCKQIVSMPMQYSEIVDEIKERTAESNTYAKQLMKIWISKGMVSKDHTGKYKIF
;
A
#
# COMPACT_ATOMS: atom_id res chain seq x y z
N MET A 1 -29.23 -40.16 14.43
CA MET A 1 -29.21 -39.17 15.52
C MET A 1 -27.75 -38.88 15.81
N GLU A 2 -27.21 -37.86 15.14
CA GLU A 2 -25.79 -37.50 15.29
C GLU A 2 -25.62 -36.64 16.54
N ASN A 3 -24.67 -37.05 17.38
CA ASN A 3 -24.27 -36.35 18.60
C ASN A 3 -23.80 -34.94 18.23
N ILE A 4 -24.63 -33.94 18.53
CA ILE A 4 -24.22 -32.53 18.63
C ILE A 4 -23.27 -32.48 19.83
N THR A 5 -21.97 -32.55 19.54
CA THR A 5 -20.93 -32.24 20.54
C THR A 5 -21.15 -30.83 21.00
N ASN A 6 -21.63 -30.68 22.23
CA ASN A 6 -21.75 -29.43 22.97
C ASN A 6 -20.33 -28.80 23.02
N ILE A 7 -20.05 -27.87 22.12
CA ILE A 7 -18.82 -27.10 22.16
C ILE A 7 -18.90 -26.22 23.41
N HIS A 8 -18.27 -26.68 24.47
CA HIS A 8 -18.16 -25.93 25.74
C HIS A 8 -17.47 -24.60 25.43
N LYS A 9 -18.20 -23.49 25.59
CA LYS A 9 -17.61 -22.16 25.54
C LYS A 9 -16.83 -21.92 26.81
N PRO A 10 -15.52 -21.64 26.77
CA PRO A 10 -14.74 -21.46 27.99
C PRO A 10 -15.30 -20.29 28.81
N THR A 11 -15.31 -20.45 30.11
CA THR A 11 -15.66 -19.42 31.10
C THR A 11 -14.60 -18.30 31.09
N ILE A 12 -14.92 -17.18 31.73
CA ILE A 12 -13.95 -16.07 31.84
C ILE A 12 -12.72 -16.51 32.64
N ASP A 13 -12.88 -17.30 33.67
CA ASP A 13 -11.77 -17.80 34.50
C ASP A 13 -10.88 -18.75 33.73
N GLU A 14 -11.46 -19.67 32.96
CA GLU A 14 -10.70 -20.53 32.04
C GLU A 14 -9.93 -19.72 30.98
N LEU A 15 -10.53 -18.64 30.45
CA LEU A 15 -9.86 -17.73 29.50
C LEU A 15 -8.71 -16.95 30.15
N LEU A 16 -8.84 -16.54 31.42
CA LEU A 16 -7.79 -15.87 32.18
C LEU A 16 -6.62 -16.82 32.40
N GLU A 17 -6.85 -18.03 32.88
CA GLU A 17 -5.77 -19.03 33.08
C GLU A 17 -5.10 -19.46 31.77
N LEU A 18 -5.87 -19.62 30.68
CA LEU A 18 -5.33 -19.95 29.36
C LEU A 18 -4.40 -18.85 28.81
N ARG A 19 -4.66 -17.59 29.13
CA ARG A 19 -3.93 -16.43 28.60
C ARG A 19 -2.91 -15.83 29.54
N LYS A 20 -2.83 -16.38 30.76
CA LYS A 20 -1.85 -15.97 31.76
C LYS A 20 -0.43 -16.18 31.24
N TYR A 21 0.46 -15.21 31.47
CA TYR A 21 1.88 -15.35 31.16
C TYR A 21 2.48 -16.57 31.90
N LYS A 22 3.15 -17.41 31.16
CA LYS A 22 3.83 -18.60 31.71
C LYS A 22 5.34 -18.40 31.51
N PRO A 23 6.13 -18.25 32.59
CA PRO A 23 7.56 -17.95 32.48
C PRO A 23 8.35 -18.99 31.69
N ASP A 24 7.92 -20.25 31.76
CA ASP A 24 8.60 -21.38 31.10
C ASP A 24 8.13 -21.61 29.67
N TYR A 25 7.14 -20.83 29.18
CA TYR A 25 6.63 -20.95 27.82
C TYR A 25 7.36 -19.98 26.90
N ILE A 26 8.18 -20.50 26.04
CA ILE A 26 8.81 -19.74 24.94
C ILE A 26 7.97 -19.98 23.69
N PRO A 27 7.23 -18.96 23.19
CA PRO A 27 6.48 -19.10 21.95
C PRO A 27 7.41 -19.30 20.77
N ASN A 28 6.96 -20.06 19.77
CA ASN A 28 7.66 -20.13 18.50
C ASN A 28 7.72 -18.73 17.89
N LYS A 29 8.85 -18.40 17.27
CA LYS A 29 8.97 -17.16 16.51
C LYS A 29 8.01 -17.21 15.31
N ASP A 30 7.29 -16.13 15.08
CA ASP A 30 6.43 -16.00 13.89
C ASP A 30 7.23 -16.27 12.61
N ASN A 31 6.66 -17.04 11.70
CA ASN A 31 7.29 -17.32 10.42
C ASN A 31 7.29 -16.05 9.56
N VAL A 32 8.45 -15.57 9.17
CA VAL A 32 8.57 -14.47 8.21
C VAL A 32 8.17 -14.99 6.83
N ILE A 33 7.06 -14.49 6.31
CA ILE A 33 6.49 -14.92 5.04
C ILE A 33 6.84 -13.94 3.91
N LEU A 34 6.67 -12.64 4.10
CA LEU A 34 6.96 -11.65 3.06
C LEU A 34 8.15 -10.78 3.45
N ARG A 35 9.12 -10.71 2.53
CA ARG A 35 10.21 -9.72 2.55
C ARG A 35 10.15 -8.83 1.32
N ILE A 36 10.55 -7.57 1.50
CA ILE A 36 10.71 -6.59 0.43
C ILE A 36 12.04 -5.87 0.65
N GLY A 37 12.94 -5.90 -0.33
CA GLY A 37 14.28 -5.33 -0.19
C GLY A 37 15.04 -5.91 1.00
N GLY A 38 14.84 -7.19 1.32
CA GLY A 38 15.42 -7.88 2.48
C GLY A 38 14.71 -7.57 3.82
N LYS A 39 13.83 -6.56 3.91
CA LYS A 39 13.11 -6.17 5.13
C LYS A 39 11.90 -7.06 5.40
N VAL A 40 11.60 -7.29 6.67
CA VAL A 40 10.42 -8.07 7.09
C VAL A 40 9.17 -7.22 6.98
N VAL A 41 8.30 -7.53 6.01
CA VAL A 41 7.04 -6.83 5.75
C VAL A 41 5.85 -7.60 6.32
N GLY A 42 5.87 -8.92 6.23
CA GLY A 42 4.77 -9.77 6.71
C GLY A 42 5.25 -11.08 7.29
N ALA A 43 4.70 -11.43 8.46
CA ALA A 43 4.91 -12.70 9.14
C ALA A 43 3.56 -13.37 9.43
N SER A 44 3.57 -14.68 9.72
CA SER A 44 2.37 -15.40 10.14
C SER A 44 1.70 -14.73 11.35
N MET A 45 0.43 -15.03 11.59
CA MET A 45 -0.43 -14.43 12.61
C MET A 45 -0.66 -12.91 12.46
N ASN A 46 -0.33 -12.34 11.30
CA ASN A 46 -0.47 -10.92 11.03
C ASN A 46 -1.24 -10.65 9.72
N TYR A 47 -1.57 -9.39 9.49
CA TYR A 47 -2.05 -8.91 8.20
C TYR A 47 -1.32 -7.65 7.76
N ILE A 48 -1.23 -7.46 6.47
CA ILE A 48 -0.59 -6.30 5.83
C ILE A 48 -1.54 -5.68 4.80
N ILE A 49 -1.31 -4.40 4.50
CA ILE A 49 -2.14 -3.63 3.58
C ILE A 49 -1.31 -3.11 2.40
N PHE A 50 -1.76 -3.41 1.19
CA PHE A 50 -1.35 -2.76 -0.04
C PHE A 50 -2.31 -1.61 -0.33
N GLY A 51 -1.91 -0.40 0.05
CA GLY A 51 -2.72 0.81 -0.03
C GLY A 51 -2.40 1.68 -1.24
N GLY A 52 -3.37 2.47 -1.70
CA GLY A 52 -3.16 3.44 -2.77
C GLY A 52 -4.46 3.86 -3.45
N LEU A 53 -4.39 4.94 -4.24
CA LEU A 53 -5.52 5.43 -5.03
C LEU A 53 -5.99 4.39 -6.07
N PRO A 54 -7.24 4.47 -6.54
CA PRO A 54 -7.67 3.69 -7.70
C PRO A 54 -6.72 3.89 -8.89
N LYS A 55 -6.41 2.80 -9.60
CA LYS A 55 -5.48 2.78 -10.76
C LYS A 55 -4.03 3.17 -10.42
N ALA A 56 -3.62 3.08 -9.17
CA ALA A 56 -2.25 3.34 -8.74
C ALA A 56 -1.27 2.19 -8.99
N GLY A 57 -1.71 1.05 -9.54
CA GLY A 57 -0.85 -0.10 -9.81
C GLY A 57 -0.84 -1.18 -8.71
N LYS A 58 -1.77 -1.10 -7.72
CA LYS A 58 -1.85 -2.06 -6.60
C LYS A 58 -1.90 -3.52 -7.06
N SER A 59 -2.78 -3.83 -8.02
CA SER A 59 -2.93 -5.20 -8.55
C SER A 59 -1.65 -5.72 -9.20
N SER A 60 -0.87 -4.86 -9.85
CA SER A 60 0.41 -5.27 -10.46
C SER A 60 1.44 -5.67 -9.39
N TYR A 61 1.58 -4.87 -8.33
CA TYR A 61 2.44 -5.22 -7.20
C TYR A 61 1.95 -6.45 -6.44
N LEU A 62 0.63 -6.60 -6.26
CA LEU A 62 0.06 -7.75 -5.60
C LEU A 62 0.29 -9.03 -6.42
N ASN A 63 0.07 -8.98 -7.74
CA ASN A 63 0.27 -10.12 -8.63
C ASN A 63 1.74 -10.55 -8.68
N SER A 64 2.67 -9.59 -8.76
CA SER A 64 4.11 -9.89 -8.72
C SER A 64 4.56 -10.40 -7.32
N CYS A 65 3.95 -9.89 -6.25
CA CYS A 65 4.18 -10.40 -4.90
C CYS A 65 3.72 -11.87 -4.77
N ILE A 66 2.52 -12.23 -5.24
CA ILE A 66 2.03 -13.61 -5.27
C ILE A 66 2.96 -14.48 -6.12
N ALA A 67 3.33 -14.03 -7.32
CA ALA A 67 4.22 -14.74 -8.23
C ALA A 67 5.58 -15.06 -7.61
N SER A 68 6.09 -14.19 -6.72
CA SER A 68 7.36 -14.40 -6.03
C SER A 68 7.39 -15.64 -5.13
N ALA A 69 6.22 -16.19 -4.77
CA ALA A 69 6.13 -17.44 -4.04
C ALA A 69 6.43 -18.67 -4.92
N PHE A 70 6.28 -18.55 -6.23
CA PHE A 70 6.35 -19.66 -7.18
C PHE A 70 7.75 -19.90 -7.74
N VAL A 71 8.64 -18.93 -7.58
CA VAL A 71 10.00 -18.93 -8.12
C VAL A 71 11.04 -18.86 -6.98
N PRO A 72 12.28 -19.32 -7.18
CA PRO A 72 13.31 -19.29 -6.14
C PRO A 72 13.97 -17.91 -5.93
N TYR A 73 13.68 -16.94 -6.80
CA TYR A 73 14.26 -15.60 -6.79
C TYR A 73 13.23 -14.53 -6.42
N ASP A 74 13.72 -13.34 -6.11
CA ASP A 74 12.87 -12.18 -5.82
C ASP A 74 12.27 -11.60 -7.11
N ILE A 75 10.99 -11.25 -7.09
CA ILE A 75 10.35 -10.47 -8.16
C ILE A 75 10.23 -9.03 -7.65
N PHE A 76 10.89 -8.09 -8.33
CA PHE A 76 10.93 -6.68 -7.92
C PHE A 76 11.33 -6.51 -6.44
N THR A 77 12.38 -7.21 -6.02
CA THR A 77 12.88 -7.27 -4.64
C THR A 77 11.86 -7.79 -3.60
N MET A 78 10.72 -8.32 -4.03
CA MET A 78 9.72 -8.96 -3.19
C MET A 78 9.91 -10.48 -3.18
N LYS A 79 9.74 -11.09 -2.01
CA LYS A 79 9.81 -12.55 -1.84
C LYS A 79 8.81 -13.04 -0.82
N ILE A 80 7.93 -13.94 -1.23
CA ILE A 80 7.13 -14.77 -0.33
C ILE A 80 7.88 -16.09 -0.10
N ASN A 81 8.19 -16.38 1.17
CA ASN A 81 8.78 -17.63 1.62
C ASN A 81 7.72 -18.44 2.35
N LEU A 82 7.26 -19.51 1.73
CA LEU A 82 6.26 -20.38 2.33
C LEU A 82 6.92 -21.42 3.23
N PRO A 83 6.35 -21.72 4.42
CA PRO A 83 6.81 -22.83 5.25
C PRO A 83 6.69 -24.17 4.48
N GLU A 84 7.63 -25.06 4.66
CA GLU A 84 7.69 -26.33 3.89
C GLU A 84 6.43 -27.19 4.00
N ASN A 85 5.85 -27.23 5.20
CA ASN A 85 4.66 -28.02 5.52
C ASN A 85 3.33 -27.25 5.30
N ARG A 86 3.39 -25.97 4.88
CA ARG A 86 2.23 -25.09 4.75
C ARG A 86 2.38 -24.19 3.52
N ARG A 87 2.28 -24.77 2.33
CA ARG A 87 2.64 -24.10 1.08
C ARG A 87 1.45 -23.47 0.35
N LYS A 88 0.20 -23.63 0.83
CA LYS A 88 -0.95 -23.07 0.13
C LYS A 88 -1.07 -21.56 0.24
N ILE A 89 -1.35 -20.94 -0.89
CA ILE A 89 -1.80 -19.55 -1.03
C ILE A 89 -3.22 -19.55 -1.57
N CYS A 90 -4.07 -18.70 -1.00
CA CYS A 90 -5.41 -18.49 -1.49
C CYS A 90 -5.67 -17.02 -1.81
N LEU A 91 -6.22 -16.73 -2.99
CA LEU A 91 -6.67 -15.42 -3.42
C LEU A 91 -8.20 -15.38 -3.48
N PHE A 92 -8.81 -14.43 -2.78
CA PHE A 92 -10.19 -14.03 -2.97
C PHE A 92 -10.22 -12.68 -3.67
N ASP A 93 -10.71 -12.65 -4.89
CA ASP A 93 -10.88 -11.45 -5.71
C ASP A 93 -12.35 -11.00 -5.66
N THR A 94 -12.58 -9.83 -5.05
CA THR A 94 -13.92 -9.29 -4.83
C THR A 94 -14.30 -8.20 -5.86
N GLU A 95 -13.35 -7.75 -6.69
CA GLU A 95 -13.55 -6.57 -7.55
C GLU A 95 -13.61 -6.91 -9.05
N SER A 96 -12.90 -7.95 -9.49
CA SER A 96 -12.66 -8.19 -10.91
C SER A 96 -13.88 -8.73 -11.64
N SER A 97 -14.09 -8.28 -12.90
CA SER A 97 -14.94 -8.98 -13.87
C SER A 97 -14.28 -10.30 -14.29
N ASP A 98 -15.02 -11.20 -14.96
CA ASP A 98 -14.48 -12.49 -15.43
C ASP A 98 -13.21 -12.31 -16.27
N TYR A 99 -13.25 -11.34 -17.19
CA TYR A 99 -12.10 -11.05 -18.06
C TYR A 99 -10.92 -10.43 -17.29
N ASP A 100 -11.18 -9.53 -16.36
CA ASP A 100 -10.13 -8.92 -15.54
C ASP A 100 -9.52 -9.96 -14.58
N TYR A 101 -10.34 -10.86 -14.05
CA TYR A 101 -9.87 -11.96 -13.23
C TYR A 101 -9.00 -12.94 -14.03
N TYR A 102 -9.42 -13.32 -15.24
CA TYR A 102 -8.58 -14.11 -16.16
C TYR A 102 -7.24 -13.41 -16.42
N ASN A 103 -7.25 -12.12 -16.78
CA ASN A 103 -6.03 -11.34 -17.01
C ASN A 103 -5.13 -11.25 -15.78
N ARG A 104 -5.72 -11.22 -14.60
CA ARG A 104 -4.99 -11.28 -13.32
C ARG A 104 -4.21 -12.59 -13.20
N ILE A 105 -4.87 -13.72 -13.42
CA ILE A 105 -4.23 -15.04 -13.38
C ILE A 105 -3.10 -15.13 -14.41
N GLU A 106 -3.33 -14.67 -15.64
CA GLU A 106 -2.30 -14.61 -16.68
C GLU A 106 -1.14 -13.65 -16.30
N SER A 107 -1.44 -12.57 -15.61
CA SER A 107 -0.41 -11.66 -15.09
C SER A 107 0.47 -12.33 -14.02
N ILE A 108 -0.12 -13.08 -13.10
CA ILE A 108 0.61 -13.85 -12.09
C ILE A 108 1.54 -14.88 -12.74
N LYS A 109 1.00 -15.64 -13.71
CA LYS A 109 1.76 -16.63 -14.50
C LYS A 109 2.95 -15.98 -15.21
N ARG A 110 2.72 -14.85 -15.86
CA ARG A 110 3.75 -14.10 -16.60
C ARG A 110 4.87 -13.59 -15.68
N PHE A 111 4.54 -13.05 -14.49
CA PHE A 111 5.56 -12.62 -13.53
C PHE A 111 6.41 -13.79 -13.00
N ALA A 112 5.82 -14.96 -12.88
CA ALA A 112 6.52 -16.18 -12.44
C ALA A 112 7.16 -16.95 -13.60
N GLU A 113 6.96 -16.52 -14.86
CA GLU A 113 7.41 -17.22 -16.08
C GLU A 113 6.91 -18.69 -16.13
N LEU A 114 5.65 -18.92 -15.73
CA LEU A 114 5.02 -20.23 -15.66
C LEU A 114 3.89 -20.37 -16.69
N GLU A 115 3.79 -21.55 -17.33
CA GLU A 115 2.63 -21.90 -18.15
C GLU A 115 1.40 -22.24 -17.28
N ASN A 116 1.65 -22.96 -16.18
CA ASN A 116 0.62 -23.39 -15.25
C ASN A 116 0.96 -22.97 -13.82
N LEU A 117 -0.05 -22.54 -13.08
CA LEU A 117 0.11 -22.24 -11.67
C LEU A 117 0.26 -23.52 -10.84
N PRO A 118 1.01 -23.50 -9.73
CA PRO A 118 1.11 -24.64 -8.83
C PRO A 118 -0.26 -25.04 -8.28
N ASN A 119 -0.48 -26.35 -8.09
CA ASN A 119 -1.74 -26.90 -7.56
C ASN A 119 -2.05 -26.47 -6.11
N TRP A 120 -1.08 -25.94 -5.40
CA TRP A 120 -1.23 -25.37 -4.06
C TRP A 120 -1.61 -23.88 -4.05
N PHE A 121 -1.71 -23.23 -5.21
CA PHE A 121 -2.32 -21.92 -5.36
C PHE A 121 -3.80 -22.06 -5.69
N ASN A 122 -4.67 -21.50 -4.85
CA ASN A 122 -6.09 -21.47 -5.07
C ASN A 122 -6.55 -20.02 -5.27
N SER A 123 -7.51 -19.81 -6.15
CA SER A 123 -8.06 -18.47 -6.41
C SER A 123 -9.56 -18.55 -6.64
N PHE A 124 -10.29 -17.60 -6.06
CA PHE A 124 -11.74 -17.50 -6.14
C PHE A 124 -12.14 -16.08 -6.54
N GLN A 125 -12.96 -15.97 -7.57
CA GLN A 125 -13.65 -14.74 -7.91
C GLN A 125 -14.98 -14.73 -7.14
N VAL A 126 -15.18 -13.72 -6.30
CA VAL A 126 -16.34 -13.64 -5.39
C VAL A 126 -17.05 -12.29 -5.45
N ARG A 127 -16.92 -11.61 -6.58
CA ARG A 127 -17.47 -10.28 -6.82
C ARG A 127 -18.98 -10.21 -6.63
N GLU A 128 -19.69 -11.28 -6.94
CA GLU A 128 -21.17 -11.32 -6.86
C GLU A 128 -21.67 -11.66 -5.45
N ASP A 129 -20.77 -12.05 -4.55
CA ASP A 129 -21.12 -12.49 -3.22
C ASP A 129 -21.22 -11.33 -2.23
N GLY A 130 -22.18 -11.41 -1.32
CA GLY A 130 -22.32 -10.43 -0.26
C GLY A 130 -21.27 -10.62 0.83
N THR A 131 -20.94 -9.52 1.54
CA THR A 131 -19.95 -9.43 2.62
C THR A 131 -19.95 -10.60 3.60
N GLY A 132 -21.14 -11.00 4.08
CA GLY A 132 -21.27 -12.11 5.04
C GLY A 132 -20.97 -13.47 4.41
N THR A 133 -21.27 -13.65 3.11
CA THR A 133 -20.98 -14.87 2.36
C THR A 133 -19.49 -14.99 2.12
N ILE A 134 -18.82 -13.94 1.67
CA ILE A 134 -17.36 -13.92 1.45
C ILE A 134 -16.62 -14.31 2.74
N ARG A 135 -16.97 -13.71 3.88
CA ARG A 135 -16.34 -14.08 5.17
C ARG A 135 -16.51 -15.56 5.52
N ARG A 136 -17.71 -16.13 5.33
CA ARG A 136 -17.95 -17.56 5.55
C ARG A 136 -17.18 -18.46 4.59
N MET A 137 -17.05 -18.04 3.32
CA MET A 137 -16.23 -18.76 2.33
C MET A 137 -14.75 -18.77 2.76
N VAL A 138 -14.22 -17.64 3.21
CA VAL A 138 -12.85 -17.54 3.72
C VAL A 138 -12.65 -18.46 4.94
N GLU A 139 -13.52 -18.38 5.94
CA GLU A 139 -13.44 -19.22 7.13
C GLU A 139 -13.51 -20.71 6.75
N ARG A 140 -14.46 -21.08 5.89
CA ARG A 140 -14.60 -22.45 5.45
C ARG A 140 -13.42 -22.95 4.64
N TYR A 141 -12.86 -22.11 3.76
CA TYR A 141 -11.66 -22.46 3.03
C TYR A 141 -10.48 -22.76 3.98
N LEU A 142 -10.26 -21.90 4.98
CA LEU A 142 -9.17 -22.08 5.94
C LEU A 142 -9.36 -23.31 6.84
N GLU A 143 -10.58 -23.66 7.21
CA GLU A 143 -10.91 -24.90 7.93
C GLU A 143 -10.55 -26.15 7.12
N LEU A 144 -10.84 -26.12 5.80
CA LEU A 144 -10.58 -27.25 4.88
C LEU A 144 -9.12 -27.33 4.43
N ASN A 145 -8.35 -26.26 4.60
CA ASN A 145 -6.96 -26.14 4.14
C ASN A 145 -6.04 -25.66 5.27
N PRO A 146 -5.78 -26.50 6.27
CA PRO A 146 -4.91 -26.13 7.41
C PRO A 146 -3.44 -25.89 6.99
N ASP A 147 -3.06 -26.31 5.79
CA ASP A 147 -1.77 -26.06 5.16
C ASP A 147 -1.70 -24.72 4.39
N CYS A 148 -2.75 -23.89 4.43
CA CYS A 148 -2.70 -22.52 3.96
C CYS A 148 -1.83 -21.66 4.88
N SER A 149 -0.91 -20.89 4.30
CA SER A 149 -0.06 -19.94 5.04
C SER A 149 -0.25 -18.49 4.60
N VAL A 150 -0.78 -18.25 3.39
CA VAL A 150 -1.05 -16.91 2.87
C VAL A 150 -2.47 -16.83 2.34
N LEU A 151 -3.21 -15.86 2.84
CA LEU A 151 -4.53 -15.47 2.34
C LEU A 151 -4.45 -14.07 1.72
N VAL A 152 -4.86 -13.94 0.48
CA VAL A 152 -4.93 -12.65 -0.23
C VAL A 152 -6.39 -12.23 -0.35
N LEU A 153 -6.71 -11.01 0.10
CA LEU A 153 -8.05 -10.43 0.04
C LEU A 153 -8.00 -9.13 -0.79
N ASP A 154 -8.45 -9.19 -2.01
CA ASP A 154 -8.51 -8.05 -2.91
C ASP A 154 -9.97 -7.74 -3.28
N GLY A 155 -10.66 -6.85 -2.61
CA GLY A 155 -10.41 -5.72 -1.74
C GLY A 155 -11.02 -5.88 -0.34
N LEU A 156 -10.40 -5.16 0.58
CA LEU A 156 -10.84 -5.20 1.99
C LEU A 156 -12.22 -4.56 2.22
N LEU A 157 -12.58 -3.58 1.42
CA LEU A 157 -13.84 -2.83 1.59
C LEU A 157 -15.09 -3.68 1.30
N ASP A 158 -14.98 -4.74 0.51
CA ASP A 158 -16.11 -5.63 0.22
C ASP A 158 -16.42 -6.59 1.37
N LEU A 159 -15.54 -6.63 2.37
CA LEU A 159 -15.73 -7.37 3.61
C LEU A 159 -16.44 -6.55 4.70
N ILE A 160 -16.90 -5.34 4.41
CA ILE A 160 -17.57 -4.44 5.34
C ILE A 160 -18.75 -3.75 4.63
N ILE A 161 -19.87 -3.56 5.31
CA ILE A 161 -21.06 -2.91 4.72
C ILE A 161 -20.87 -1.39 4.72
N ASN A 162 -20.39 -0.83 5.83
CA ASN A 162 -20.12 0.60 5.97
C ASN A 162 -18.71 0.85 6.52
N TYR A 163 -17.80 1.21 5.63
CA TYR A 163 -16.39 1.45 5.96
C TYR A 163 -16.14 2.72 6.81
N ASN A 164 -17.17 3.57 7.00
CA ASN A 164 -17.13 4.72 7.90
C ASN A 164 -17.75 4.42 9.28
N ASP A 165 -18.33 3.24 9.47
CA ASP A 165 -18.86 2.83 10.76
C ASP A 165 -17.76 2.27 11.68
N GLU A 166 -17.63 2.86 12.87
CA GLU A 166 -16.59 2.48 13.86
C GLU A 166 -16.77 1.05 14.36
N LYS A 167 -18.02 0.63 14.61
CA LYS A 167 -18.32 -0.71 15.12
C LYS A 167 -18.00 -1.77 14.08
N GLU A 168 -18.44 -1.57 12.85
CA GLU A 168 -18.16 -2.51 11.76
C GLU A 168 -16.66 -2.60 11.46
N SER A 169 -15.96 -1.45 11.43
CA SER A 169 -14.50 -1.39 11.23
C SER A 169 -13.75 -2.12 12.34
N SER A 170 -14.19 -1.94 13.61
CA SER A 170 -13.64 -2.67 14.74
C SER A 170 -13.90 -4.18 14.65
N MET A 171 -15.11 -4.57 14.22
CA MET A 171 -15.47 -5.99 14.04
C MET A 171 -14.64 -6.64 12.92
N LEU A 172 -14.45 -5.98 11.78
CA LEU A 172 -13.60 -6.50 10.69
C LEU A 172 -12.15 -6.66 11.15
N THR A 173 -11.59 -5.65 11.82
CA THR A 173 -10.22 -5.72 12.36
C THR A 173 -10.05 -6.85 13.37
N LYS A 174 -11.03 -7.05 14.26
CA LYS A 174 -11.03 -8.17 15.21
C LYS A 174 -11.12 -9.52 14.50
N TRP A 175 -11.92 -9.62 13.45
CA TRP A 175 -12.03 -10.81 12.63
C TRP A 175 -10.71 -11.14 11.93
N LEU A 176 -10.06 -10.17 11.28
CA LEU A 176 -8.73 -10.35 10.67
C LEU A 176 -7.71 -10.88 11.69
N LYS A 177 -7.61 -10.24 12.86
CA LYS A 177 -6.73 -10.68 13.95
C LYS A 177 -7.03 -12.10 14.44
N LYS A 178 -8.32 -12.45 14.53
CA LYS A 178 -8.74 -13.79 14.96
C LYS A 178 -8.32 -14.84 13.97
N ILE A 179 -8.66 -14.67 12.68
CA ILE A 179 -8.37 -15.70 11.67
C ILE A 179 -6.86 -15.83 11.40
N THR A 180 -6.09 -14.73 11.42
CA THR A 180 -4.63 -14.81 11.29
C THR A 180 -4.02 -15.65 12.41
N LYS A 181 -4.46 -15.44 13.65
CA LYS A 181 -3.94 -16.19 14.80
C LYS A 181 -4.42 -17.64 14.83
N VAL A 182 -5.72 -17.89 14.57
CA VAL A 182 -6.30 -19.25 14.63
C VAL A 182 -5.71 -20.16 13.57
N HIS A 183 -5.47 -19.64 12.39
CA HIS A 183 -4.94 -20.41 11.26
C HIS A 183 -3.44 -20.22 11.03
N ASP A 184 -2.76 -19.40 11.85
CA ASP A 184 -1.31 -19.10 11.74
C ASP A 184 -0.93 -18.64 10.33
N ILE A 185 -1.68 -17.71 9.74
CA ILE A 185 -1.51 -17.22 8.36
C ILE A 185 -1.06 -15.77 8.32
N LEU A 186 -0.44 -15.38 7.18
CA LEU A 186 -0.34 -13.98 6.77
C LEU A 186 -1.53 -13.63 5.89
N ILE A 187 -2.23 -12.54 6.20
CA ILE A 187 -3.21 -11.95 5.28
C ILE A 187 -2.55 -10.77 4.55
N ILE A 188 -2.63 -10.77 3.22
CA ILE A 188 -2.28 -9.64 2.36
C ILE A 188 -3.60 -9.07 1.83
N SER A 189 -3.89 -7.81 2.13
CA SER A 189 -5.14 -7.19 1.69
C SER A 189 -4.91 -5.87 0.96
N VAL A 190 -5.84 -5.53 0.06
CA VAL A 190 -5.82 -4.29 -0.71
C VAL A 190 -6.82 -3.31 -0.13
N LEU A 191 -6.39 -2.05 0.02
CA LEU A 191 -7.22 -0.95 0.49
C LEU A 191 -7.06 0.28 -0.38
N HIS A 192 -8.18 0.91 -0.76
CA HIS A 192 -8.16 2.17 -1.48
C HIS A 192 -7.91 3.36 -0.54
N PHE A 193 -7.16 4.35 -1.03
CA PHE A 193 -6.98 5.62 -0.34
C PHE A 193 -8.00 6.66 -0.80
N ASN A 194 -8.25 7.65 0.04
CA ASN A 194 -9.08 8.80 -0.30
C ASN A 194 -8.39 9.69 -1.33
N LYS A 195 -9.17 10.16 -2.32
CA LYS A 195 -8.65 11.05 -3.37
C LYS A 195 -8.25 12.44 -2.85
N SER A 196 -8.79 12.87 -1.70
CA SER A 196 -8.65 14.24 -1.21
C SER A 196 -7.40 14.48 -0.35
N ASN A 197 -6.84 13.45 0.29
CA ASN A 197 -5.82 13.67 1.31
C ASN A 197 -4.76 12.55 1.44
N ASP A 198 -4.66 11.63 0.48
CA ASP A 198 -3.73 10.49 0.50
C ASP A 198 -3.79 9.62 1.80
N HIS A 199 -4.88 9.75 2.58
CA HIS A 199 -5.13 8.89 3.74
C HIS A 199 -5.92 7.65 3.34
N THR A 200 -5.76 6.59 4.12
CA THR A 200 -6.56 5.37 4.00
C THR A 200 -8.06 5.69 4.11
N THR A 201 -8.89 5.04 3.29
CA THR A 201 -10.31 5.36 3.19
C THR A 201 -11.07 5.00 4.47
N GLY A 202 -11.80 5.98 5.01
CA GLY A 202 -12.75 5.78 6.11
C GLY A 202 -12.12 5.38 7.44
N VAL A 203 -12.98 5.00 8.37
CA VAL A 203 -12.57 4.53 9.69
C VAL A 203 -11.78 3.22 9.61
N ILE A 204 -12.16 2.32 8.69
CA ILE A 204 -11.42 1.06 8.48
C ILE A 204 -9.97 1.30 8.07
N GLY A 205 -9.68 2.35 7.31
CA GLY A 205 -8.33 2.72 6.96
C GLY A 205 -7.49 3.08 8.18
N SER A 206 -8.02 3.92 9.07
CA SER A 206 -7.35 4.29 10.32
C SER A 206 -7.15 3.08 11.25
N HIS A 207 -8.12 2.16 11.30
CA HIS A 207 -7.97 0.89 12.03
C HIS A 207 -6.89 0.01 11.41
N SER A 208 -6.85 -0.09 10.07
CA SER A 208 -5.84 -0.88 9.37
C SER A 208 -4.43 -0.35 9.61
N ASP A 209 -4.20 0.95 9.51
CA ASP A 209 -2.92 1.59 9.80
C ASP A 209 -2.46 1.34 11.26
N ARG A 210 -3.42 1.32 12.19
CA ARG A 210 -3.13 1.07 13.61
C ARG A 210 -2.78 -0.39 13.92
N PHE A 211 -3.36 -1.35 13.23
CA PHE A 211 -3.32 -2.76 13.63
C PHE A 211 -2.63 -3.69 12.64
N ALA A 212 -2.44 -3.30 11.38
CA ALA A 212 -1.65 -4.06 10.42
C ALA A 212 -0.17 -4.14 10.86
N GLN A 213 0.52 -5.21 10.49
CA GLN A 213 1.96 -5.33 10.68
C GLN A 213 2.70 -4.32 9.82
N SER A 214 2.25 -4.16 8.57
CA SER A 214 2.77 -3.17 7.65
C SER A 214 1.66 -2.62 6.76
N THR A 215 1.77 -1.34 6.43
CA THR A 215 0.97 -0.67 5.38
C THR A 215 1.92 -0.15 4.33
N LEU A 216 1.70 -0.53 3.08
CA LEU A 216 2.46 -0.09 1.92
C LEU A 216 1.68 0.97 1.17
N ASP A 217 2.38 1.97 0.65
CA ASP A 217 1.81 3.07 -0.14
C ASP A 217 2.20 2.89 -1.61
N ILE A 218 1.19 2.73 -2.47
CA ILE A 218 1.39 2.53 -3.91
C ILE A 218 0.81 3.73 -4.65
N LYS A 219 1.69 4.44 -5.36
CA LYS A 219 1.37 5.66 -6.10
C LYS A 219 1.72 5.53 -7.58
N LYS A 220 0.89 6.14 -8.41
CA LYS A 220 1.21 6.37 -9.82
C LYS A 220 1.83 7.75 -9.97
N ASP A 221 3.06 7.81 -10.45
CA ASP A 221 3.68 9.03 -10.93
C ASP A 221 3.27 9.23 -12.40
N LYS A 222 2.40 10.20 -12.63
CA LYS A 222 1.86 10.47 -13.96
C LYS A 222 2.89 11.13 -14.89
N ASP A 223 3.81 11.90 -14.32
CA ASP A 223 4.81 12.67 -15.08
C ASP A 223 5.86 11.73 -15.70
N ASN A 224 6.21 10.69 -14.96
CA ASN A 224 7.19 9.68 -15.40
C ASN A 224 6.53 8.39 -15.90
N ASN A 225 5.19 8.28 -15.83
CA ASN A 225 4.43 7.06 -16.15
C ASN A 225 4.94 5.82 -15.39
N THR A 226 5.30 6.03 -14.13
CA THR A 226 5.80 4.97 -13.24
C THR A 226 4.81 4.68 -12.11
N TYR A 227 4.99 3.53 -11.50
CA TYR A 227 4.30 3.12 -10.29
C TYR A 227 5.35 2.96 -9.20
N VAL A 228 5.12 3.55 -8.04
CA VAL A 228 6.07 3.52 -6.91
C VAL A 228 5.40 2.90 -5.71
N MET A 229 6.02 1.86 -5.14
CA MET A 229 5.64 1.27 -3.87
C MET A 229 6.67 1.62 -2.80
N SER A 230 6.21 2.12 -1.68
CA SER A 230 7.04 2.44 -0.52
C SER A 230 6.38 1.94 0.78
N SER A 231 7.15 1.82 1.83
CA SER A 231 6.60 1.61 3.18
C SER A 231 5.89 2.88 3.66
N ARG A 232 4.72 2.69 4.27
CA ARG A 232 4.00 3.75 5.00
C ARG A 232 4.12 3.55 6.50
N PHE A 233 3.91 2.34 6.97
CA PHE A 233 4.09 1.91 8.36
C PHE A 233 4.70 0.52 8.40
N MET A 234 5.77 0.37 9.13
CA MET A 234 6.47 -0.89 9.35
C MET A 234 6.64 -1.12 10.85
N ARG A 235 6.20 -2.29 11.36
CA ARG A 235 6.34 -2.61 12.80
C ARG A 235 7.51 -3.51 13.11
N SER A 236 7.88 -4.37 12.17
CA SER A 236 8.82 -5.46 12.43
C SER A 236 10.22 -5.19 11.90
N ASP A 237 10.38 -4.14 11.09
CA ASP A 237 11.68 -3.78 10.49
C ASP A 237 11.71 -2.28 10.16
N SER A 238 12.85 -1.79 9.70
CA SER A 238 12.98 -0.46 9.11
C SER A 238 12.33 -0.42 7.71
N ASP A 239 12.10 0.79 7.22
CA ASP A 239 11.60 1.01 5.86
C ASP A 239 12.52 0.37 4.81
N PHE A 240 11.92 -0.10 3.72
CA PHE A 240 12.65 -0.58 2.55
C PHE A 240 12.78 0.55 1.50
N GLU A 241 13.78 0.44 0.63
CA GLU A 241 13.95 1.34 -0.50
C GLU A 241 12.74 1.26 -1.45
N PRO A 242 12.16 2.38 -1.87
CA PRO A 242 11.01 2.37 -2.76
C PRO A 242 11.25 1.54 -4.02
N ILE A 243 10.25 0.79 -4.44
CA ILE A 243 10.27 0.02 -5.67
C ILE A 243 9.54 0.80 -6.75
N THR A 244 10.25 1.15 -7.82
CA THR A 244 9.67 1.85 -8.95
C THR A 244 9.52 0.91 -10.14
N LEU A 245 8.29 0.78 -10.64
CA LEU A 245 7.97 0.01 -11.84
C LEU A 245 7.59 0.95 -12.98
N MET A 246 8.07 0.66 -14.18
CA MET A 246 7.69 1.32 -15.41
C MET A 246 7.10 0.32 -16.39
N ASN A 247 6.08 0.76 -17.14
CA ASN A 247 5.45 -0.08 -18.17
C ASN A 247 6.15 0.13 -19.50
N PHE A 248 6.79 -0.92 -20.01
CA PHE A 248 7.37 -0.97 -21.33
C PHE A 248 6.55 -1.89 -22.23
N SER A 249 5.74 -1.33 -23.11
CA SER A 249 4.93 -2.09 -24.07
C SER A 249 4.07 -3.21 -23.43
N GLY A 250 3.44 -2.92 -22.31
CA GLY A 250 2.60 -3.90 -21.58
C GLY A 250 3.33 -4.73 -20.53
N ASN A 251 4.66 -4.68 -20.48
CA ASN A 251 5.47 -5.38 -19.49
C ASN A 251 5.98 -4.40 -18.41
N LEU A 252 5.75 -4.74 -17.14
CA LEU A 252 6.29 -3.98 -16.03
C LEU A 252 7.73 -4.43 -15.74
N GLN A 253 8.61 -3.45 -15.59
CA GLN A 253 10.00 -3.66 -15.23
C GLN A 253 10.37 -2.75 -14.07
N GLN A 254 11.20 -3.25 -13.17
CA GLN A 254 11.77 -2.42 -12.12
C GLN A 254 12.83 -1.50 -12.73
N VAL A 255 12.76 -0.23 -12.39
CA VAL A 255 13.73 0.78 -12.78
C VAL A 255 14.41 1.35 -11.54
N ALA A 256 15.67 1.81 -11.72
CA ALA A 256 16.37 2.46 -10.62
C ALA A 256 15.63 3.76 -10.23
N ASN A 257 15.58 4.06 -8.95
CA ASN A 257 14.90 5.26 -8.45
C ASN A 257 15.52 6.54 -9.03
N ASP A 258 16.81 6.56 -9.28
CA ASP A 258 17.53 7.68 -9.91
C ASP A 258 17.20 7.87 -11.41
N SER A 259 16.61 6.86 -12.05
CA SER A 259 16.14 6.95 -13.44
C SER A 259 14.82 7.71 -13.57
N VAL A 260 14.15 7.97 -12.46
CA VAL A 260 12.93 8.75 -12.42
C VAL A 260 13.32 10.22 -12.25
N LYS A 261 12.89 11.07 -13.18
CA LYS A 261 13.12 12.52 -13.03
C LYS A 261 12.60 12.96 -11.66
N PRO A 262 13.39 13.66 -10.85
CA PRO A 262 12.91 14.16 -9.57
C PRO A 262 11.61 14.96 -9.81
N LYS A 263 10.61 14.75 -8.95
CA LYS A 263 9.38 15.54 -9.02
C LYS A 263 9.78 17.01 -9.06
N SER A 264 9.25 17.75 -10.03
CA SER A 264 9.40 19.20 -10.02
C SER A 264 8.90 19.70 -8.68
N LYS A 265 9.75 20.40 -7.94
CA LYS A 265 9.38 20.99 -6.66
C LYS A 265 8.15 21.86 -6.87
N LYS A 266 7.18 21.77 -5.99
CA LYS A 266 6.07 22.74 -6.02
C LYS A 266 6.58 24.03 -5.38
N ALA A 267 6.25 25.16 -5.98
CA ALA A 267 6.62 26.46 -5.42
C ALA A 267 6.07 26.67 -3.99
N SER A 268 4.98 25.96 -3.63
CA SER A 268 4.41 25.93 -2.26
C SER A 268 5.26 25.18 -1.23
N ASP A 269 6.17 24.32 -1.68
CA ASP A 269 6.98 23.46 -0.80
C ASP A 269 8.29 24.19 -0.36
N LEU A 270 8.54 25.37 -0.95
CA LEU A 270 9.67 26.21 -0.57
C LEU A 270 9.39 26.88 0.79
N ASP A 271 10.27 26.67 1.76
CA ASP A 271 10.17 27.34 3.07
C ASP A 271 10.11 28.87 2.91
N LEU A 272 9.36 29.51 3.80
CA LEU A 272 9.12 30.95 3.75
C LEU A 272 10.42 31.76 3.80
N ILE A 273 11.38 31.35 4.63
CA ILE A 273 12.67 32.03 4.80
C ILE A 273 13.50 31.87 3.52
N GLU A 274 13.53 30.67 2.96
CA GLU A 274 14.24 30.36 1.72
C GLU A 274 13.62 31.09 0.53
N SER A 275 12.29 31.17 0.49
CA SER A 275 11.52 31.91 -0.50
C SER A 275 11.81 33.42 -0.44
N GLN A 276 11.87 34.00 0.77
CA GLN A 276 12.22 35.42 0.96
C GLN A 276 13.68 35.70 0.55
N ARG A 277 14.60 34.80 0.87
CA ARG A 277 16.01 34.92 0.48
C ARG A 277 16.15 34.90 -1.05
N LEU A 278 15.49 33.97 -1.71
CA LEU A 278 15.50 33.85 -3.16
C LEU A 278 14.87 35.09 -3.83
N CYS A 279 13.75 35.57 -3.30
CA CYS A 279 13.10 36.78 -3.77
C CYS A 279 14.04 38.00 -3.72
N LYS A 280 14.75 38.20 -2.59
CA LYS A 280 15.73 39.29 -2.43
C LYS A 280 16.94 39.17 -3.37
N GLN A 281 17.35 37.95 -3.71
CA GLN A 281 18.46 37.73 -4.62
C GLN A 281 18.08 38.00 -6.09
N ILE A 282 16.83 37.74 -6.46
CA ILE A 282 16.34 37.89 -7.84
C ILE A 282 15.87 39.33 -8.09
N VAL A 283 15.02 39.87 -7.22
CA VAL A 283 14.41 41.19 -7.42
C VAL A 283 15.26 42.25 -6.74
N SER A 284 16.51 42.46 -7.20
CA SER A 284 17.44 43.48 -6.65
C SER A 284 17.13 44.90 -7.14
N MET A 285 16.36 45.04 -8.23
CA MET A 285 15.91 46.29 -8.82
C MET A 285 14.50 46.13 -9.38
N PRO A 286 13.78 47.19 -9.75
CA PRO A 286 12.46 47.10 -10.39
C PRO A 286 12.53 46.34 -11.73
N MET A 287 11.85 45.18 -11.84
CA MET A 287 11.86 44.26 -12.98
C MET A 287 10.46 44.00 -13.52
N GLN A 288 10.36 43.63 -14.81
CA GLN A 288 9.11 43.15 -15.39
C GLN A 288 8.78 41.74 -14.89
N TYR A 289 7.49 41.36 -14.91
CA TYR A 289 7.03 40.04 -14.49
C TYR A 289 7.76 38.90 -15.22
N SER A 290 7.93 39.04 -16.54
CA SER A 290 8.62 38.04 -17.40
C SER A 290 10.07 37.88 -17.01
N GLU A 291 10.78 38.98 -16.75
CA GLU A 291 12.19 38.98 -16.36
C GLU A 291 12.39 38.24 -15.02
N ILE A 292 11.50 38.49 -14.04
CA ILE A 292 11.56 37.78 -12.76
C ILE A 292 11.26 36.28 -12.94
N VAL A 293 10.27 35.91 -13.76
CA VAL A 293 9.96 34.50 -14.02
C VAL A 293 11.13 33.79 -14.71
N ASP A 294 11.80 34.44 -15.66
CA ASP A 294 12.95 33.84 -16.34
C ASP A 294 14.14 33.71 -15.39
N GLU A 295 14.40 34.69 -14.54
CA GLU A 295 15.47 34.65 -13.53
C GLU A 295 15.20 33.56 -12.46
N ILE A 296 13.93 33.35 -12.05
CA ILE A 296 13.57 32.24 -11.19
C ILE A 296 13.90 30.89 -11.85
N LYS A 297 13.55 30.71 -13.12
CA LYS A 297 13.85 29.49 -13.87
C LYS A 297 15.35 29.22 -13.94
N GLU A 298 16.12 30.24 -14.25
CA GLU A 298 17.58 30.12 -14.41
C GLU A 298 18.25 29.74 -13.09
N ARG A 299 17.89 30.39 -11.99
CA ARG A 299 18.49 30.14 -10.66
C ARG A 299 18.03 28.86 -9.99
N THR A 300 16.79 28.45 -10.24
CA THR A 300 16.23 27.25 -9.59
C THR A 300 16.34 26.01 -10.45
N ALA A 301 16.64 26.15 -11.75
CA ALA A 301 16.56 25.09 -12.78
C ALA A 301 15.18 24.40 -12.84
N GLU A 302 14.10 25.09 -12.38
CA GLU A 302 12.76 24.57 -12.32
C GLU A 302 11.90 25.00 -13.52
N SER A 303 10.70 24.39 -13.64
CA SER A 303 9.81 24.64 -14.77
C SER A 303 9.23 26.05 -14.78
N ASN A 304 8.78 26.52 -15.96
CA ASN A 304 8.06 27.79 -16.10
C ASN A 304 6.81 27.84 -15.24
N THR A 305 6.13 26.70 -15.02
CA THR A 305 4.97 26.58 -14.14
C THR A 305 5.36 26.84 -12.69
N TYR A 306 6.45 26.27 -12.22
CA TYR A 306 7.03 26.52 -10.90
C TYR A 306 7.32 28.02 -10.70
N ALA A 307 8.07 28.62 -11.63
CA ALA A 307 8.44 30.02 -11.54
C ALA A 307 7.24 30.96 -11.47
N LYS A 308 6.21 30.72 -12.29
CA LYS A 308 4.95 31.47 -12.24
C LYS A 308 4.16 31.28 -10.93
N GLN A 309 4.18 30.08 -10.37
CA GLN A 309 3.55 29.81 -9.07
C GLN A 309 4.31 30.50 -7.94
N LEU A 310 5.64 30.47 -7.95
CA LEU A 310 6.46 31.13 -6.96
C LEU A 310 6.27 32.65 -7.00
N MET A 311 6.21 33.24 -8.18
CA MET A 311 5.91 34.66 -8.37
C MET A 311 4.51 35.04 -7.81
N LYS A 312 3.50 34.19 -8.01
CA LYS A 312 2.17 34.39 -7.41
C LYS A 312 2.23 34.35 -5.88
N ILE A 313 3.02 33.45 -5.30
CA ILE A 313 3.23 33.37 -3.85
C ILE A 313 3.89 34.66 -3.36
N TRP A 314 4.94 35.16 -4.01
CA TRP A 314 5.61 36.40 -3.63
C TRP A 314 4.68 37.61 -3.66
N ILE A 315 3.82 37.71 -4.67
CA ILE A 315 2.79 38.77 -4.74
C ILE A 315 1.79 38.62 -3.59
N SER A 316 1.23 37.41 -3.40
CA SER A 316 0.21 37.16 -2.37
C SER A 316 0.71 37.35 -0.93
N LYS A 317 2.01 37.12 -0.71
CA LYS A 317 2.67 37.31 0.58
C LYS A 317 3.22 38.74 0.77
N GLY A 318 3.03 39.64 -0.19
CA GLY A 318 3.52 41.01 -0.13
C GLY A 318 5.04 41.13 -0.21
N MET A 319 5.75 40.11 -0.71
CA MET A 319 7.21 40.17 -0.86
C MET A 319 7.63 41.07 -2.03
N VAL A 320 6.78 41.18 -3.03
CA VAL A 320 6.94 42.08 -4.17
C VAL A 320 5.66 42.83 -4.46
N SER A 321 5.79 44.08 -4.90
CA SER A 321 4.67 44.91 -5.34
C SER A 321 5.00 45.64 -6.62
N LYS A 322 3.97 46.01 -7.40
CA LYS A 322 4.15 46.87 -8.56
C LYS A 322 4.40 48.31 -8.16
N ASP A 323 5.38 48.92 -8.80
CA ASP A 323 5.57 50.36 -8.73
C ASP A 323 4.65 51.14 -9.75
N HIS A 324 4.78 52.45 -9.79
CA HIS A 324 4.00 53.32 -10.70
C HIS A 324 4.36 53.09 -12.18
N THR A 325 5.45 52.44 -12.53
CA THR A 325 5.87 52.07 -13.88
C THR A 325 5.38 50.69 -14.30
N GLY A 326 4.71 49.95 -13.40
CA GLY A 326 4.23 48.60 -13.63
C GLY A 326 5.29 47.49 -13.40
N LYS A 327 6.48 47.87 -12.96
CA LYS A 327 7.55 46.91 -12.58
C LYS A 327 7.37 46.44 -11.17
N TYR A 328 7.85 45.23 -10.87
CA TYR A 328 7.84 44.66 -9.54
C TYR A 328 9.14 45.01 -8.79
N LYS A 329 8.98 45.42 -7.53
CA LYS A 329 10.10 45.67 -6.61
C LYS A 329 9.82 45.02 -5.25
N ILE A 330 10.86 44.79 -4.47
CA ILE A 330 10.75 44.34 -3.08
C ILE A 330 10.25 45.50 -2.21
N PHE A 331 9.52 45.14 -1.16
CA PHE A 331 9.12 46.08 -0.10
C PHE A 331 10.30 46.44 0.78
#